data_72effd13f5b2604536db6ae9bdce0692
#
_entry.id   72effd13f5b2604536db6ae9bdce0692
#
_cell.length_a   1.000
_cell.length_b   1.000
_cell.length_c   1.000
_cell.angle_alpha   90.00
_cell.angle_beta   90.00
_cell.angle_gamma   90.00
#
_symmetry.space_group_name_H-M   'P 1'
#
loop_
_entity.id
_entity.type
_entity.pdbx_description
1 polymer ?
#
loop_
_entity_poly.entity_id
_entity_poly.type
_entity_poly.pdbx_seq_one_letter_code
_entity_poly.pdbx_strand_id
1 'polypeptide(L)'
;MGSDVKEQEVCPNCGHVHTPGDANIGLEKLVKDIREKAKAEVERLHAEAKADSDRILAAAGKRSETIKLTAEEEVTKQTSHIVSQDVSAANLLVKRELLNTQKALLDQVYEATRKEIAALPDSFHKEAIRKLLTEAKKEIPTGTIYCNARDAAAVKALIAEAEFAQFKVGAPVDIDGGILVEGEGAALQIDYSYRTFLATVWESGLKDASDILFG
;
A
#
# COMPACT_ATOMS: atom_id res chain seq x y z
N MET A 1 7.30 92.26 89.92
CA MET A 1 6.14 91.74 89.21
C MET A 1 6.22 92.32 87.81
N GLY A 2 6.82 91.63 86.92
CA GLY A 2 6.97 91.95 85.51
C GLY A 2 6.38 90.83 84.66
N SER A 3 5.29 91.15 84.01
CA SER A 3 4.60 90.23 83.11
C SER A 3 5.23 90.38 81.69
N ASP A 4 6.00 89.35 81.28
CA ASP A 4 6.47 89.26 79.95
C ASP A 4 5.30 88.86 79.04
N VAL A 5 4.75 89.81 78.30
CA VAL A 5 3.81 89.55 77.22
C VAL A 5 4.66 89.30 75.97
N LYS A 6 4.82 88.07 75.54
CA LYS A 6 5.41 87.72 74.23
C LYS A 6 4.47 88.17 73.12
N GLU A 7 4.90 89.21 72.38
CA GLU A 7 4.24 89.59 71.13
C GLU A 7 4.25 88.47 70.15
N GLN A 8 3.08 87.98 69.71
CA GLN A 8 2.90 87.02 68.62
C GLN A 8 2.99 87.70 67.29
N GLU A 9 4.07 87.51 66.57
CA GLU A 9 4.24 88.07 65.22
C GLU A 9 3.25 87.39 64.22
N VAL A 10 2.42 88.27 63.64
CA VAL A 10 1.46 87.88 62.55
C VAL A 10 2.19 87.79 61.23
N CYS A 11 2.06 86.69 60.53
CA CYS A 11 2.70 86.47 59.25
C CYS A 11 2.31 87.51 58.21
N PRO A 12 3.25 88.26 57.58
CA PRO A 12 2.94 89.34 56.65
C PRO A 12 2.33 88.89 55.32
N ASN A 13 2.36 87.54 55.03
CA ASN A 13 1.93 87.03 53.74
C ASN A 13 0.53 86.38 53.79
N CYS A 14 0.04 85.94 54.94
CA CYS A 14 -1.26 85.28 55.07
C CYS A 14 -2.15 85.81 56.21
N GLY A 15 -1.65 86.74 57.05
CA GLY A 15 -2.39 87.35 58.14
C GLY A 15 -2.70 86.43 59.34
N HIS A 16 -2.13 85.30 59.45
CA HIS A 16 -2.34 84.35 60.56
C HIS A 16 -1.09 84.17 61.40
N VAL A 17 -1.30 83.90 62.68
CA VAL A 17 -0.22 83.61 63.64
C VAL A 17 0.17 82.17 63.45
N HIS A 18 1.38 81.90 62.95
CA HIS A 18 1.92 80.58 62.83
C HIS A 18 2.74 80.26 64.08
N THR A 19 2.32 79.23 64.80
CA THR A 19 3.15 78.65 65.85
C THR A 19 4.21 77.70 65.22
N PRO A 20 5.45 77.63 65.73
CA PRO A 20 6.50 76.85 65.18
C PRO A 20 6.15 75.31 65.02
N GLY A 21 5.04 74.90 65.65
CA GLY A 21 4.50 73.48 65.52
C GLY A 21 3.62 73.27 64.26
N ASP A 22 2.90 74.33 63.76
CA ASP A 22 1.91 74.11 62.71
C ASP A 22 2.56 73.85 61.33
N ALA A 23 3.72 74.42 61.05
CA ALA A 23 4.45 74.19 59.81
C ALA A 23 4.99 72.71 59.73
N ASN A 24 5.38 72.16 60.87
CA ASN A 24 5.89 70.78 60.93
C ASN A 24 4.76 69.74 60.81
N ILE A 25 3.58 70.04 61.41
CA ILE A 25 2.37 69.15 61.24
C ILE A 25 1.88 69.15 59.78
N GLY A 26 1.96 70.24 59.04
CA GLY A 26 1.63 70.28 57.63
C GLY A 26 2.58 69.46 56.78
N LEU A 27 3.88 69.54 57.06
CA LEU A 27 4.91 68.75 56.31
C LEU A 27 4.78 67.29 56.58
N GLU A 28 4.56 66.88 57.84
CA GLU A 28 4.36 65.44 58.18
C GLU A 28 3.11 64.85 57.52
N LYS A 29 2.02 65.61 57.47
CA LYS A 29 0.81 65.22 56.77
C LYS A 29 1.06 65.05 55.29
N LEU A 30 1.75 65.99 54.65
CA LEU A 30 2.10 65.87 53.21
C LEU A 30 3.00 64.61 52.92
N VAL A 31 4.00 64.36 53.75
CA VAL A 31 4.87 63.24 53.63
C VAL A 31 4.08 61.93 53.79
N LYS A 32 3.13 61.92 54.75
CA LYS A 32 2.25 60.73 54.95
C LYS A 32 1.36 60.50 53.71
N ASP A 33 0.72 61.52 53.17
CA ASP A 33 -0.13 61.48 51.99
C ASP A 33 0.66 60.98 50.75
N ILE A 34 1.90 61.46 50.56
CA ILE A 34 2.78 60.98 49.47
C ILE A 34 3.13 59.55 49.67
N ARG A 35 3.46 59.10 50.88
CA ARG A 35 3.78 57.69 51.19
C ARG A 35 2.57 56.75 50.97
N GLU A 36 1.37 57.19 51.35
CA GLU A 36 0.14 56.44 51.15
C GLU A 36 -0.19 56.31 49.68
N LYS A 37 -0.07 57.41 48.91
CA LYS A 37 -0.23 57.35 47.43
C LYS A 37 0.80 56.47 46.79
N ALA A 38 2.06 56.58 47.18
CA ALA A 38 3.12 55.72 46.66
C ALA A 38 2.87 54.23 46.97
N LYS A 39 2.42 53.89 48.19
CA LYS A 39 2.05 52.52 48.56
C LYS A 39 0.87 52.00 47.73
N ALA A 40 -0.19 52.81 47.59
CA ALA A 40 -1.35 52.45 46.78
C ALA A 40 -0.97 52.21 45.30
N GLU A 41 -0.06 53.00 44.75
CA GLU A 41 0.43 52.83 43.38
C GLU A 41 1.30 51.55 43.24
N VAL A 42 2.16 51.26 44.21
CA VAL A 42 2.94 50.02 44.25
C VAL A 42 2.02 48.78 44.33
N GLU A 43 1.00 48.81 45.20
CA GLU A 43 0.02 47.74 45.30
C GLU A 43 -0.76 47.54 44.02
N ARG A 44 -1.16 48.63 43.35
CA ARG A 44 -1.82 48.60 42.04
C ARG A 44 -0.92 47.91 40.97
N LEU A 45 0.34 48.38 40.87
CA LEU A 45 1.30 47.80 39.94
C LEU A 45 1.59 46.32 40.21
N HIS A 46 1.72 45.92 41.46
CA HIS A 46 1.87 44.52 41.84
C HIS A 46 0.65 43.67 41.46
N ALA A 47 -0.57 44.19 41.69
CA ALA A 47 -1.80 43.52 41.33
C ALA A 47 -1.92 43.34 39.79
N GLU A 48 -1.60 44.42 39.05
CA GLU A 48 -1.60 44.36 37.58
C GLU A 48 -0.55 43.37 37.04
N ALA A 49 0.68 43.40 37.56
CA ALA A 49 1.75 42.50 37.18
C ALA A 49 1.40 41.02 37.46
N LYS A 50 0.78 40.80 38.63
CA LYS A 50 0.29 39.45 38.99
C LYS A 50 -0.82 38.98 38.06
N ALA A 51 -1.81 39.83 37.79
CA ALA A 51 -2.90 39.50 36.85
C ALA A 51 -2.37 39.22 35.44
N ASP A 52 -1.40 39.98 34.97
CA ASP A 52 -0.74 39.73 33.66
C ASP A 52 0.05 38.40 33.65
N SER A 53 0.80 38.14 34.72
CA SER A 53 1.50 36.87 34.88
C SER A 53 0.54 35.67 34.85
N ASP A 54 -0.54 35.72 35.62
CA ASP A 54 -1.55 34.69 35.69
C ASP A 54 -2.23 34.49 34.33
N ARG A 55 -2.50 35.60 33.61
CA ARG A 55 -3.04 35.54 32.23
C ARG A 55 -2.09 34.85 31.26
N ILE A 56 -0.80 35.16 31.30
CA ILE A 56 0.23 34.58 30.44
C ILE A 56 0.36 33.07 30.74
N LEU A 57 0.42 32.70 32.02
CA LEU A 57 0.52 31.29 32.42
C LEU A 57 -0.72 30.51 32.02
N ALA A 58 -1.91 31.04 32.19
CA ALA A 58 -3.15 30.43 31.76
C ALA A 58 -3.21 30.23 30.22
N ALA A 59 -2.77 31.24 29.46
CA ALA A 59 -2.69 31.15 28.02
C ALA A 59 -1.66 30.10 27.55
N ALA A 60 -0.49 30.06 28.20
CA ALA A 60 0.53 29.09 27.94
C ALA A 60 0.04 27.65 28.27
N GLY A 61 -0.64 27.47 29.39
CA GLY A 61 -1.28 26.19 29.77
C GLY A 61 -2.28 25.72 28.71
N LYS A 62 -3.20 26.59 28.29
CA LYS A 62 -4.16 26.24 27.22
C LYS A 62 -3.49 25.88 25.92
N ARG A 63 -2.46 26.62 25.51
CA ARG A 63 -1.69 26.29 24.29
C ARG A 63 -1.01 24.93 24.40
N SER A 64 -0.40 24.64 25.56
CA SER A 64 0.24 23.35 25.81
C SER A 64 -0.76 22.19 25.71
N GLU A 65 -1.94 22.35 26.28
CA GLU A 65 -3.02 21.36 26.22
C GLU A 65 -3.52 21.14 24.79
N THR A 66 -3.76 22.25 24.05
CA THR A 66 -4.14 22.16 22.64
C THR A 66 -3.08 21.42 21.81
N ILE A 67 -1.79 21.73 22.01
CA ILE A 67 -0.69 21.07 21.29
C ILE A 67 -0.68 19.56 21.61
N LYS A 68 -0.86 19.19 22.87
CA LYS A 68 -0.92 17.75 23.28
C LYS A 68 -2.08 17.04 22.60
N LEU A 69 -3.28 17.60 22.67
CA LEU A 69 -4.47 17.00 22.05
C LEU A 69 -4.29 16.84 20.54
N THR A 70 -3.81 17.89 19.88
CA THR A 70 -3.55 17.83 18.42
C THR A 70 -2.48 16.77 18.08
N ALA A 71 -1.42 16.67 18.88
CA ALA A 71 -0.40 15.66 18.68
C ALA A 71 -0.94 14.24 18.90
N GLU A 72 -1.76 14.02 19.92
CA GLU A 72 -2.41 12.72 20.18
C GLU A 72 -3.37 12.32 19.06
N GLU A 73 -4.17 13.26 18.56
CA GLU A 73 -5.06 13.04 17.41
C GLU A 73 -4.26 12.67 16.15
N GLU A 74 -3.19 13.41 15.87
CA GLU A 74 -2.34 13.14 14.69
C GLU A 74 -1.63 11.79 14.80
N VAL A 75 -1.07 11.45 15.98
CA VAL A 75 -0.45 10.14 16.22
C VAL A 75 -1.48 9.02 16.04
N THR A 76 -2.68 9.18 16.58
CA THR A 76 -3.75 8.19 16.45
C THR A 76 -4.12 7.99 14.98
N LYS A 77 -4.27 9.08 14.23
CA LYS A 77 -4.58 9.04 12.79
C LYS A 77 -3.46 8.37 11.98
N GLN A 78 -2.21 8.75 12.23
CA GLN A 78 -1.06 8.17 11.54
C GLN A 78 -0.90 6.68 11.87
N THR A 79 -1.04 6.29 13.13
CA THR A 79 -0.97 4.90 13.56
C THR A 79 -2.06 4.06 12.90
N SER A 80 -3.30 4.55 12.90
CA SER A 80 -4.42 3.88 12.22
C SER A 80 -4.16 3.70 10.73
N HIS A 81 -3.60 4.72 10.08
CA HIS A 81 -3.25 4.65 8.66
C HIS A 81 -2.15 3.62 8.38
N ILE A 82 -1.07 3.62 9.16
CA ILE A 82 0.03 2.65 9.05
C ILE A 82 -0.49 1.22 9.25
N VAL A 83 -1.25 0.98 10.32
CA VAL A 83 -1.83 -0.35 10.59
C VAL A 83 -2.73 -0.81 9.43
N SER A 84 -3.57 0.08 8.89
CA SER A 84 -4.42 -0.25 7.74
C SER A 84 -3.61 -0.58 6.49
N GLN A 85 -2.53 0.16 6.22
CA GLN A 85 -1.62 -0.12 5.12
C GLN A 85 -0.91 -1.47 5.30
N ASP A 86 -0.38 -1.74 6.48
CA ASP A 86 0.35 -2.98 6.76
C ASP A 86 -0.57 -4.21 6.67
N VAL A 87 -1.78 -4.12 7.22
CA VAL A 87 -2.79 -5.20 7.09
C VAL A 87 -3.17 -5.42 5.63
N SER A 88 -3.35 -4.35 4.85
CA SER A 88 -3.67 -4.46 3.43
C SER A 88 -2.52 -5.07 2.64
N ALA A 89 -1.28 -4.66 2.92
CA ALA A 89 -0.08 -5.22 2.30
C ALA A 89 0.09 -6.71 2.65
N ALA A 90 -0.09 -7.08 3.92
CA ALA A 90 -0.04 -8.48 4.35
C ALA A 90 -1.12 -9.34 3.66
N ASN A 91 -2.34 -8.84 3.55
CA ASN A 91 -3.42 -9.54 2.84
C ASN A 91 -3.11 -9.72 1.34
N LEU A 92 -2.49 -8.73 0.69
CA LEU A 92 -2.04 -8.86 -0.71
C LEU A 92 -0.95 -9.92 -0.86
N LEU A 93 0.02 -9.98 0.07
CA LEU A 93 1.06 -11.00 0.05
C LEU A 93 0.46 -12.41 0.21
N VAL A 94 -0.46 -12.60 1.15
CA VAL A 94 -1.15 -13.89 1.35
C VAL A 94 -1.94 -14.30 0.10
N LYS A 95 -2.71 -13.38 -0.49
CA LYS A 95 -3.45 -13.67 -1.72
C LYS A 95 -2.53 -14.02 -2.88
N ARG A 96 -1.41 -13.31 -3.02
CA ARG A 96 -0.41 -13.59 -4.05
C ARG A 96 0.19 -15.00 -3.87
N GLU A 97 0.56 -15.35 -2.65
CA GLU A 97 1.13 -16.68 -2.36
C GLU A 97 0.12 -17.79 -2.61
N LEU A 98 -1.14 -17.58 -2.21
CA LEU A 98 -2.22 -18.52 -2.50
C LEU A 98 -2.39 -18.73 -4.01
N LEU A 99 -2.48 -17.65 -4.80
CA LEU A 99 -2.63 -17.74 -6.26
C LEU A 99 -1.41 -18.38 -6.93
N ASN A 100 -0.20 -18.11 -6.45
CA ASN A 100 1.01 -18.76 -6.94
C ASN A 100 1.00 -20.26 -6.67
N THR A 101 0.56 -20.66 -5.49
CA THR A 101 0.43 -22.08 -5.12
C THR A 101 -0.64 -22.78 -5.96
N GLN A 102 -1.80 -22.14 -6.16
CA GLN A 102 -2.85 -22.67 -7.02
C GLN A 102 -2.36 -22.84 -8.45
N LYS A 103 -1.67 -21.84 -9.00
CA LYS A 103 -1.05 -21.93 -10.32
C LYS A 103 -0.05 -23.09 -10.41
N ALA A 104 0.84 -23.20 -9.43
CA ALA A 104 1.84 -24.27 -9.40
C ALA A 104 1.19 -25.67 -9.38
N LEU A 105 0.07 -25.84 -8.66
CA LEU A 105 -0.69 -27.08 -8.65
C LEU A 105 -1.34 -27.37 -10.01
N LEU A 106 -1.94 -26.37 -10.65
CA LEU A 106 -2.50 -26.52 -12.00
C LEU A 106 -1.43 -26.88 -13.03
N ASP A 107 -0.25 -26.25 -12.95
CA ASP A 107 0.89 -26.57 -13.81
C ASP A 107 1.36 -28.05 -13.59
N GLN A 108 1.35 -28.54 -12.35
CA GLN A 108 1.65 -29.94 -12.05
C GLN A 108 0.62 -30.89 -12.64
N VAL A 109 -0.67 -30.56 -12.56
CA VAL A 109 -1.75 -31.37 -13.18
C VAL A 109 -1.58 -31.41 -14.70
N TYR A 110 -1.28 -30.25 -15.32
CA TYR A 110 -1.00 -30.17 -16.75
C TYR A 110 0.16 -31.11 -17.16
N GLU A 111 1.29 -31.01 -16.45
CA GLU A 111 2.47 -31.84 -16.73
C GLU A 111 2.22 -33.34 -16.46
N ALA A 112 1.46 -33.68 -15.43
CA ALA A 112 1.07 -35.03 -15.15
C ALA A 112 0.18 -35.58 -16.30
N THR A 113 -0.82 -34.83 -16.73
CA THR A 113 -1.70 -35.19 -17.85
C THR A 113 -0.91 -35.38 -19.14
N ARG A 114 0.06 -34.51 -19.42
CA ARG A 114 0.95 -34.67 -20.59
C ARG A 114 1.74 -35.99 -20.56
N LYS A 115 2.28 -36.31 -19.38
CA LYS A 115 3.02 -37.60 -19.21
C LYS A 115 2.13 -38.82 -19.36
N GLU A 116 0.92 -38.77 -18.79
CA GLU A 116 -0.04 -39.89 -18.92
C GLU A 116 -0.48 -40.10 -20.39
N ILE A 117 -0.73 -39.01 -21.13
CA ILE A 117 -1.05 -39.09 -22.56
C ILE A 117 0.12 -39.73 -23.33
N ALA A 118 1.36 -39.33 -23.04
CA ALA A 118 2.54 -39.91 -23.69
C ALA A 118 2.78 -41.41 -23.34
N ALA A 119 2.30 -41.85 -22.18
CA ALA A 119 2.41 -43.25 -21.71
C ALA A 119 1.29 -44.17 -22.19
N LEU A 120 0.30 -43.66 -22.94
CA LEU A 120 -0.78 -44.46 -23.48
C LEU A 120 -0.23 -45.56 -24.41
N PRO A 121 -0.97 -46.67 -24.60
CA PRO A 121 -0.54 -47.79 -25.46
C PRO A 121 -0.33 -47.38 -26.94
N ASP A 122 0.60 -48.05 -27.64
CA ASP A 122 0.91 -47.80 -29.04
C ASP A 122 -0.30 -47.89 -29.97
N SER A 123 -1.29 -48.72 -29.61
CA SER A 123 -2.56 -48.81 -30.34
C SER A 123 -3.32 -47.51 -30.36
N PHE A 124 -3.33 -46.79 -29.23
CA PHE A 124 -3.94 -45.46 -29.12
C PHE A 124 -3.22 -44.46 -30.02
N HIS A 125 -1.90 -44.43 -29.94
CA HIS A 125 -1.09 -43.49 -30.74
C HIS A 125 -1.28 -43.71 -32.23
N LYS A 126 -1.32 -44.98 -32.68
CA LYS A 126 -1.57 -45.33 -34.07
C LYS A 126 -2.95 -44.88 -34.56
N GLU A 127 -4.00 -45.06 -33.75
CA GLU A 127 -5.35 -44.62 -34.09
C GLU A 127 -5.44 -43.08 -34.09
N ALA A 128 -4.84 -42.44 -33.11
CA ALA A 128 -4.77 -40.97 -33.04
C ALA A 128 -4.07 -40.40 -34.26
N ILE A 129 -2.89 -40.91 -34.64
CA ILE A 129 -2.13 -40.49 -35.82
C ILE A 129 -2.95 -40.68 -37.11
N ARG A 130 -3.69 -41.77 -37.24
CA ARG A 130 -4.57 -41.98 -38.40
C ARG A 130 -5.62 -40.88 -38.52
N LYS A 131 -6.27 -40.53 -37.42
CA LYS A 131 -7.26 -39.44 -37.40
C LYS A 131 -6.62 -38.11 -37.74
N LEU A 132 -5.44 -37.80 -37.16
CA LEU A 132 -4.71 -36.59 -37.43
C LEU A 132 -4.27 -36.46 -38.90
N LEU A 133 -3.83 -37.57 -39.51
CA LEU A 133 -3.49 -37.63 -40.95
C LEU A 133 -4.71 -37.38 -41.82
N THR A 134 -5.88 -37.86 -41.42
CA THR A 134 -7.13 -37.65 -42.16
C THR A 134 -7.54 -36.17 -42.12
N GLU A 135 -7.38 -35.52 -40.97
CA GLU A 135 -7.64 -34.08 -40.87
C GLU A 135 -6.57 -33.26 -41.61
N ALA A 136 -5.29 -33.61 -41.43
CA ALA A 136 -4.19 -32.94 -42.12
C ALA A 136 -4.32 -32.95 -43.64
N LYS A 137 -4.80 -34.06 -44.20
CA LYS A 137 -5.02 -34.22 -45.66
C LYS A 137 -6.05 -33.26 -46.20
N LYS A 138 -7.01 -32.78 -45.40
CA LYS A 138 -8.02 -31.78 -45.81
C LYS A 138 -7.39 -30.41 -46.03
N GLU A 139 -6.41 -30.07 -45.20
CA GLU A 139 -5.75 -28.74 -45.19
C GLU A 139 -4.49 -28.75 -46.09
N ILE A 140 -3.71 -29.84 -46.03
CA ILE A 140 -2.46 -30.03 -46.76
C ILE A 140 -2.55 -31.32 -47.56
N PRO A 141 -2.88 -31.28 -48.87
CA PRO A 141 -3.03 -32.46 -49.70
C PRO A 141 -1.75 -33.28 -49.91
N THR A 142 -0.58 -32.58 -49.96
CA THR A 142 0.75 -33.17 -50.17
C THR A 142 1.77 -32.51 -49.27
N GLY A 143 2.68 -33.28 -48.65
CA GLY A 143 3.68 -32.69 -47.74
C GLY A 143 4.55 -33.68 -47.03
N THR A 144 5.33 -33.18 -46.07
CA THR A 144 6.21 -33.96 -45.23
C THR A 144 5.65 -34.04 -43.80
N ILE A 145 5.62 -35.24 -43.24
CA ILE A 145 5.15 -35.48 -41.88
C ILE A 145 6.35 -35.71 -40.98
N TYR A 146 6.40 -34.94 -39.89
CA TYR A 146 7.36 -35.12 -38.84
C TYR A 146 6.66 -35.70 -37.61
N CYS A 147 7.30 -36.65 -36.93
CA CYS A 147 6.79 -37.28 -35.72
C CYS A 147 7.97 -37.60 -34.76
N ASN A 148 7.67 -38.05 -33.55
CA ASN A 148 8.72 -38.50 -32.65
C ASN A 148 9.30 -39.86 -33.11
N ALA A 149 10.43 -40.25 -32.52
CA ALA A 149 11.10 -41.50 -32.86
C ALA A 149 10.24 -42.74 -32.54
N ARG A 150 9.44 -42.71 -31.47
CA ARG A 150 8.52 -43.81 -31.09
C ARG A 150 7.47 -44.05 -32.15
N ASP A 151 6.85 -43.02 -32.65
CA ASP A 151 5.69 -43.09 -33.54
C ASP A 151 6.09 -43.23 -35.02
N ALA A 152 7.39 -43.10 -35.34
CA ALA A 152 7.91 -43.13 -36.72
C ALA A 152 7.56 -44.45 -37.47
N ALA A 153 7.59 -45.58 -36.79
CA ALA A 153 7.22 -46.84 -37.39
C ALA A 153 5.72 -46.89 -37.74
N ALA A 154 4.86 -46.38 -36.86
CA ALA A 154 3.41 -46.34 -37.10
C ALA A 154 3.06 -45.36 -38.23
N VAL A 155 3.70 -44.18 -38.27
CA VAL A 155 3.53 -43.19 -39.36
C VAL A 155 3.94 -43.79 -40.71
N LYS A 156 5.11 -44.46 -40.79
CA LYS A 156 5.57 -45.14 -42.02
C LYS A 156 4.58 -46.19 -42.50
N ALA A 157 4.03 -46.99 -41.59
CA ALA A 157 3.04 -48.02 -41.94
C ALA A 157 1.74 -47.41 -42.50
N LEU A 158 1.29 -46.27 -41.90
CA LEU A 158 0.08 -45.56 -42.36
C LEU A 158 0.27 -44.90 -43.71
N ILE A 159 1.44 -44.29 -43.98
CA ILE A 159 1.76 -43.64 -45.25
C ILE A 159 1.88 -44.69 -46.38
N ALA A 160 2.24 -45.92 -46.09
CA ALA A 160 2.23 -47.01 -47.09
C ALA A 160 0.81 -47.39 -47.55
N GLU A 161 -0.23 -46.99 -46.82
CA GLU A 161 -1.61 -47.15 -47.25
C GLU A 161 -1.92 -46.17 -48.39
N ALA A 162 -2.68 -46.63 -49.39
CA ALA A 162 -2.99 -45.79 -50.59
C ALA A 162 -3.66 -44.44 -50.24
N GLU A 163 -4.33 -44.40 -49.10
CA GLU A 163 -5.01 -43.18 -48.61
C GLU A 163 -4.06 -42.06 -48.28
N PHE A 164 -2.82 -42.33 -47.83
CA PHE A 164 -1.85 -41.34 -47.38
C PHE A 164 -0.55 -41.34 -48.19
N ALA A 165 -0.52 -41.99 -49.34
CA ALA A 165 0.67 -42.16 -50.17
C ALA A 165 1.27 -40.83 -50.70
N GLN A 166 0.52 -39.75 -50.64
CA GLN A 166 0.98 -38.40 -51.03
C GLN A 166 1.89 -37.73 -49.98
N PHE A 167 1.99 -38.30 -48.79
CA PHE A 167 2.84 -37.78 -47.72
C PHE A 167 4.21 -38.46 -47.71
N LYS A 168 5.23 -37.73 -47.28
CA LYS A 168 6.59 -38.24 -47.00
C LYS A 168 6.88 -38.18 -45.53
N VAL A 169 7.67 -39.12 -45.01
CA VAL A 169 8.13 -39.09 -43.61
C VAL A 169 9.41 -38.26 -43.54
N GLY A 170 9.41 -37.24 -42.74
CA GLY A 170 10.59 -36.43 -42.43
C GLY A 170 11.48 -37.05 -41.34
N ALA A 171 12.50 -36.29 -40.92
CA ALA A 171 13.33 -36.64 -39.77
C ALA A 171 12.51 -36.63 -38.46
N PRO A 172 12.83 -37.52 -37.50
CA PRO A 172 12.20 -37.48 -36.20
C PRO A 172 12.42 -36.13 -35.50
N VAL A 173 11.37 -35.61 -34.83
CA VAL A 173 11.40 -34.39 -34.05
C VAL A 173 11.11 -34.66 -32.59
N ASP A 174 11.55 -33.79 -31.71
CA ASP A 174 11.35 -33.92 -30.27
C ASP A 174 9.97 -33.37 -29.85
N ILE A 175 8.95 -34.23 -29.99
CA ILE A 175 7.57 -33.98 -29.56
C ILE A 175 7.05 -35.15 -28.72
N ASP A 176 6.13 -34.87 -27.78
CA ASP A 176 5.55 -35.90 -26.90
C ASP A 176 4.71 -36.95 -27.65
N GLY A 177 4.24 -36.62 -28.84
CA GLY A 177 3.44 -37.46 -29.74
C GLY A 177 2.59 -36.60 -30.66
N GLY A 178 1.87 -37.28 -31.58
CA GLY A 178 1.17 -36.59 -32.65
C GLY A 178 2.06 -36.37 -33.88
N ILE A 179 1.70 -35.45 -34.75
CA ILE A 179 2.39 -35.16 -36.01
C ILE A 179 2.51 -33.67 -36.26
N LEU A 180 3.59 -33.25 -36.95
CA LEU A 180 3.72 -31.96 -37.60
C LEU A 180 3.64 -32.20 -39.11
N VAL A 181 2.84 -31.44 -39.81
CA VAL A 181 2.66 -31.57 -41.26
C VAL A 181 3.11 -30.29 -41.94
N GLU A 182 4.07 -30.44 -42.86
CA GLU A 182 4.61 -29.35 -43.67
C GLU A 182 4.24 -29.54 -45.13
N GLY A 183 3.57 -28.58 -45.71
CA GLY A 183 3.20 -28.60 -47.13
C GLY A 183 4.40 -28.43 -48.08
N GLU A 184 4.26 -28.83 -49.31
CA GLU A 184 5.30 -28.61 -50.33
C GLU A 184 5.68 -27.17 -50.49
N GLY A 185 6.99 -26.87 -50.41
CA GLY A 185 7.54 -25.55 -50.49
C GLY A 185 7.57 -24.79 -49.16
N ALA A 186 7.35 -25.47 -47.98
CA ALA A 186 7.36 -24.88 -46.65
C ALA A 186 6.41 -23.68 -46.47
N ALA A 187 5.40 -23.56 -47.31
CA ALA A 187 4.46 -22.42 -47.29
C ALA A 187 3.42 -22.51 -46.16
N LEU A 188 3.11 -23.74 -45.72
CA LEU A 188 2.15 -24.00 -44.64
C LEU A 188 2.66 -25.12 -43.76
N GLN A 189 2.69 -24.95 -42.46
CA GLN A 189 2.99 -25.95 -41.46
C GLN A 189 1.86 -26.01 -40.46
N ILE A 190 1.36 -27.20 -40.16
CA ILE A 190 0.32 -27.41 -39.15
C ILE A 190 0.87 -28.32 -38.05
N ASP A 191 0.70 -27.86 -36.81
CA ASP A 191 1.11 -28.56 -35.62
C ASP A 191 -0.08 -29.34 -35.01
N TYR A 192 -0.09 -30.64 -35.25
CA TYR A 192 -1.01 -31.61 -34.64
C TYR A 192 -0.34 -32.42 -33.51
N SER A 193 0.61 -31.80 -32.79
CA SER A 193 1.21 -32.42 -31.61
C SER A 193 0.22 -32.49 -30.45
N TYR A 194 0.38 -33.51 -29.61
CA TYR A 194 -0.43 -33.63 -28.39
C TYR A 194 -0.29 -32.44 -27.47
N ARG A 195 0.85 -31.76 -27.46
CA ARG A 195 1.08 -30.55 -26.72
C ARG A 195 0.12 -29.41 -27.15
N THR A 196 -0.01 -29.20 -28.45
CA THR A 196 -0.90 -28.19 -29.03
C THR A 196 -2.36 -28.47 -28.73
N PHE A 197 -2.80 -29.73 -28.85
CA PHE A 197 -4.15 -30.14 -28.48
C PHE A 197 -4.41 -29.94 -26.98
N LEU A 198 -3.49 -30.45 -26.14
CA LEU A 198 -3.64 -30.32 -24.70
C LEU A 198 -3.69 -28.85 -24.26
N ALA A 199 -2.86 -27.99 -24.86
CA ALA A 199 -2.89 -26.57 -24.58
C ALA A 199 -4.26 -25.95 -24.89
N THR A 200 -4.84 -26.24 -26.06
CA THR A 200 -6.16 -25.75 -26.46
C THR A 200 -7.28 -26.27 -25.54
N VAL A 201 -7.26 -27.53 -25.18
CA VAL A 201 -8.23 -28.14 -24.26
C VAL A 201 -8.04 -27.57 -22.86
N TRP A 202 -6.79 -27.35 -22.43
CA TRP A 202 -6.47 -26.80 -21.13
C TRP A 202 -6.97 -25.38 -20.96
N GLU A 203 -6.81 -24.52 -21.97
CA GLU A 203 -7.36 -23.16 -21.94
C GLU A 203 -8.87 -23.14 -21.70
N SER A 204 -9.61 -24.05 -22.38
CA SER A 204 -11.06 -24.16 -22.23
C SER A 204 -11.48 -24.83 -20.92
N GLY A 205 -10.70 -25.79 -20.42
CA GLY A 205 -10.98 -26.58 -19.22
C GLY A 205 -10.34 -26.05 -17.93
N LEU A 206 -9.52 -25.01 -18.00
CA LEU A 206 -8.76 -24.49 -16.86
C LEU A 206 -9.67 -24.09 -15.68
N LYS A 207 -10.83 -23.52 -16.00
CA LYS A 207 -11.82 -23.14 -15.00
C LYS A 207 -12.36 -24.37 -14.27
N ASP A 208 -12.76 -25.39 -15.03
CA ASP A 208 -13.32 -26.61 -14.46
C ASP A 208 -12.28 -27.33 -13.60
N ALA A 209 -11.03 -27.39 -14.06
CA ALA A 209 -9.93 -27.95 -13.29
C ALA A 209 -9.68 -27.15 -11.98
N SER A 210 -9.75 -25.84 -12.04
CA SER A 210 -9.63 -24.98 -10.87
C SER A 210 -10.79 -25.18 -9.88
N ASP A 211 -12.01 -25.26 -10.38
CA ASP A 211 -13.21 -25.47 -9.55
C ASP A 211 -13.19 -26.85 -8.87
N ILE A 212 -12.68 -27.88 -9.53
CA ILE A 212 -12.53 -29.22 -8.95
C ILE A 212 -11.44 -29.26 -7.85
N LEU A 213 -10.34 -28.53 -8.04
CA LEU A 213 -9.20 -28.57 -7.12
C LEU A 213 -9.35 -27.64 -5.92
N PHE A 214 -10.01 -26.49 -6.10
CA PHE A 214 -10.05 -25.42 -5.10
C PHE A 214 -11.45 -25.03 -4.67
N GLY A 215 -12.51 -25.56 -5.31
CA GLY A 215 -13.91 -25.59 -4.92
C GLY A 215 -14.61 -24.30 -4.82
#